data_3782d29204f1ca78fc724bac409f27d8
#
_entry.id   3782d29204f1ca78fc724bac409f27d8
#
_cell.length_a   1.000
_cell.length_b   1.000
_cell.length_c   1.000
_cell.angle_alpha   90.00
_cell.angle_beta   90.00
_cell.angle_gamma   90.00
#
_symmetry.space_group_name_H-M   'P 1'
#
loop_
_entity.id
_entity.type
_entity.pdbx_description
1 polymer ?
#
loop_
_entity_poly.entity_id
_entity_poly.type
_entity_poly.pdbx_seq_one_letter_code
_entity_poly.pdbx_strand_id
1 'polypeptide(L)'
;MVFTQDGNATYMKTKLYYNESSESKFLADILKHKLEREGIIVGDETPEIGIAIGGDGSFLHMVAANDFNTDILYIGVNNGTLGFLTEIKPTELNYFTDVIKNSNYKLEHISYEEVKVVAENGEYNFKTLNEVVVRDEYLSTTYLKVTVDDKLLENFVGDGLLVSTPTGSTAYNLSGNGAIVYSDLHTMQITPLAPINNKVYRCITNPIVLPESKVIKLYPIERTKDLIILADGKKYTIKDAKHVEIKICKDKLKCIRLNDYDYTTIINDKYLS
;
A
#
# COMPACT_ATOMS: atom_id res chain seq x y z
N MET A 1 12.62 -3.33 28.66
CA MET A 1 12.76 -4.77 28.96
C MET A 1 11.37 -5.30 29.22
N VAL A 2 10.86 -6.12 28.33
CA VAL A 2 9.62 -6.88 28.59
C VAL A 2 10.05 -8.23 29.15
N PHE A 3 9.56 -8.60 30.30
CA PHE A 3 9.84 -9.91 30.89
C PHE A 3 8.78 -10.89 30.40
N THR A 4 9.22 -12.01 29.81
CA THR A 4 8.33 -13.16 29.56
C THR A 4 7.97 -13.83 30.89
N GLN A 5 6.89 -14.61 30.93
CA GLN A 5 6.48 -15.38 32.12
C GLN A 5 7.59 -16.31 32.65
N ASP A 6 8.62 -16.60 31.84
CA ASP A 6 9.77 -17.43 32.19
C ASP A 6 11.01 -16.67 32.67
N GLY A 7 10.89 -15.34 32.91
CA GLY A 7 11.98 -14.52 33.47
C GLY A 7 13.13 -14.19 32.51
N ASN A 8 13.04 -14.57 31.24
CA ASN A 8 14.03 -14.21 30.22
C ASN A 8 13.77 -12.80 29.72
N ALA A 9 14.79 -11.96 29.67
CA ALA A 9 14.72 -10.64 29.03
C ALA A 9 14.56 -10.83 27.52
N THR A 10 13.35 -10.57 27.01
CA THR A 10 13.13 -10.52 25.56
C THR A 10 13.48 -9.11 25.09
N TYR A 11 14.47 -9.02 24.22
CA TYR A 11 14.83 -7.75 23.57
C TYR A 11 13.95 -7.60 22.32
N MET A 12 13.30 -6.45 22.20
CA MET A 12 12.53 -6.09 21.01
C MET A 12 13.48 -6.01 19.81
N LYS A 13 13.11 -6.65 18.70
CA LYS A 13 13.91 -6.73 17.48
C LYS A 13 13.35 -5.83 16.40
N THR A 14 14.20 -4.97 15.83
CA THR A 14 13.79 -4.01 14.82
C THR A 14 14.68 -4.09 13.58
N LYS A 15 14.15 -3.68 12.43
CA LYS A 15 14.92 -3.48 11.19
C LYS A 15 14.56 -2.14 10.56
N LEU A 16 15.60 -1.39 10.18
CA LEU A 16 15.45 -0.10 9.53
C LEU A 16 15.50 -0.28 8.01
N TYR A 17 14.59 0.39 7.32
CA TYR A 17 14.49 0.41 5.86
C TYR A 17 14.58 1.85 5.39
N TYR A 18 15.58 2.21 4.59
CA TYR A 18 15.82 3.56 4.12
C TYR A 18 16.40 3.55 2.71
N ASN A 19 16.23 4.66 2.00
CA ASN A 19 16.81 4.84 0.67
C ASN A 19 18.27 5.33 0.78
N GLU A 20 18.95 5.40 -0.37
CA GLU A 20 20.37 5.77 -0.47
C GLU A 20 20.66 7.26 -0.27
N SER A 21 19.63 8.12 0.01
CA SER A 21 19.85 9.55 0.24
C SER A 21 20.67 9.80 1.52
N SER A 22 21.45 10.86 1.53
CA SER A 22 22.28 11.25 2.68
C SER A 22 21.42 11.54 3.91
N GLU A 23 20.25 12.16 3.70
CA GLU A 23 19.31 12.51 4.76
C GLU A 23 18.73 11.26 5.44
N SER A 24 18.29 10.29 4.62
CA SER A 24 17.72 9.03 5.15
C SER A 24 18.76 8.20 5.90
N LYS A 25 20.00 8.12 5.37
CA LYS A 25 21.12 7.42 6.03
C LYS A 25 21.46 8.08 7.36
N PHE A 26 21.61 9.40 7.40
CA PHE A 26 21.92 10.14 8.61
C PHE A 26 20.84 9.95 9.67
N LEU A 27 19.57 10.01 9.28
CA LEU A 27 18.44 9.81 10.19
C LEU A 27 18.38 8.36 10.72
N ALA A 28 18.70 7.37 9.84
CA ALA A 28 18.80 5.97 10.23
C ALA A 28 19.89 5.73 11.27
N ASP A 29 21.07 6.33 11.11
CA ASP A 29 22.16 6.22 12.06
C ASP A 29 21.78 6.82 13.43
N ILE A 30 21.15 8.00 13.43
CA ILE A 30 20.67 8.63 14.68
C ILE A 30 19.65 7.72 15.36
N LEU A 31 18.66 7.23 14.62
CA LEU A 31 17.61 6.39 15.19
C LEU A 31 18.18 5.07 15.71
N LYS A 32 19.07 4.43 14.95
CA LYS A 32 19.76 3.21 15.38
C LYS A 32 20.44 3.39 16.74
N HIS A 33 21.27 4.43 16.90
CA HIS A 33 21.95 4.69 18.16
C HIS A 33 20.98 4.94 19.32
N LYS A 34 19.84 5.62 19.07
CA LYS A 34 18.83 5.85 20.09
C LYS A 34 18.17 4.54 20.55
N LEU A 35 17.74 3.70 19.59
CA LEU A 35 17.11 2.40 19.88
C LEU A 35 18.06 1.48 20.64
N GLU A 36 19.33 1.37 20.19
CA GLU A 36 20.36 0.53 20.83
C GLU A 36 20.64 0.98 22.29
N ARG A 37 20.66 2.28 22.55
CA ARG A 37 20.81 2.82 23.92
C ARG A 37 19.68 2.43 24.86
N GLU A 38 18.49 2.20 24.31
CA GLU A 38 17.30 1.73 25.06
C GLU A 38 17.22 0.19 25.13
N GLY A 39 18.24 -0.52 24.63
CA GLY A 39 18.31 -1.98 24.65
C GLY A 39 17.47 -2.68 23.58
N ILE A 40 17.11 -1.96 22.51
CA ILE A 40 16.38 -2.51 21.36
C ILE A 40 17.40 -3.01 20.34
N ILE A 41 17.24 -4.23 19.84
CA ILE A 41 18.11 -4.81 18.84
C ILE A 41 17.74 -4.24 17.46
N VAL A 42 18.73 -3.68 16.75
CA VAL A 42 18.54 -3.12 15.41
C VAL A 42 19.30 -3.93 14.37
N GLY A 43 18.63 -4.26 13.27
CA GLY A 43 19.23 -5.00 12.14
C GLY A 43 18.98 -6.51 12.19
N ASP A 44 17.99 -6.99 12.95
CA ASP A 44 17.60 -8.40 12.97
C ASP A 44 16.92 -8.81 11.65
N GLU A 45 17.23 -9.99 11.15
CA GLU A 45 16.62 -10.51 9.92
C GLU A 45 15.17 -10.98 10.12
N THR A 46 14.76 -11.22 11.36
CA THR A 46 13.39 -11.55 11.75
C THR A 46 12.84 -10.50 12.71
N PRO A 47 12.61 -9.26 12.24
CA PRO A 47 12.20 -8.17 13.10
C PRO A 47 10.76 -8.33 13.58
N GLU A 48 10.50 -7.89 14.80
CA GLU A 48 9.15 -7.69 15.32
C GLU A 48 8.57 -6.35 14.83
N ILE A 49 9.47 -5.36 14.61
CA ILE A 49 9.08 -4.05 14.08
C ILE A 49 9.94 -3.68 12.88
N GLY A 50 9.29 -3.39 11.76
CA GLY A 50 9.88 -2.74 10.58
C GLY A 50 9.71 -1.23 10.67
N ILE A 51 10.81 -0.48 10.52
CA ILE A 51 10.80 0.98 10.59
C ILE A 51 11.29 1.53 9.26
N ALA A 52 10.39 2.16 8.50
CA ALA A 52 10.76 2.85 7.26
C ALA A 52 11.25 4.26 7.56
N ILE A 53 12.33 4.70 6.93
CA ILE A 53 12.86 6.07 7.03
C ILE A 53 12.86 6.69 5.63
N GLY A 54 12.03 7.71 5.46
CA GLY A 54 11.82 8.39 4.18
C GLY A 54 10.38 8.83 4.01
N GLY A 55 9.89 8.87 2.77
CA GLY A 55 8.47 9.11 2.46
C GLY A 55 7.67 7.81 2.36
N ASP A 56 6.40 7.94 1.94
CA ASP A 56 5.48 6.80 1.79
C ASP A 56 6.04 5.70 0.86
N GLY A 57 6.82 6.05 -0.18
CA GLY A 57 7.52 5.08 -1.03
C GLY A 57 8.50 4.18 -0.26
N SER A 58 9.19 4.70 0.78
CA SER A 58 10.07 3.89 1.64
C SER A 58 9.26 2.90 2.48
N PHE A 59 8.06 3.31 2.92
CA PHE A 59 7.14 2.43 3.64
C PHE A 59 6.64 1.28 2.74
N LEU A 60 6.21 1.59 1.51
CA LEU A 60 5.82 0.56 0.52
C LEU A 60 6.96 -0.43 0.25
N HIS A 61 8.18 0.09 0.09
CA HIS A 61 9.37 -0.76 -0.10
C HIS A 61 9.62 -1.69 1.10
N MET A 62 9.50 -1.18 2.33
CA MET A 62 9.64 -1.98 3.55
C MET A 62 8.62 -3.11 3.62
N VAL A 63 7.34 -2.82 3.39
CA VAL A 63 6.26 -3.83 3.39
C VAL A 63 6.53 -4.90 2.34
N ALA A 64 6.88 -4.49 1.12
CA ALA A 64 7.20 -5.42 0.02
C ALA A 64 8.46 -6.26 0.30
N ALA A 65 9.50 -5.69 0.93
CA ALA A 65 10.72 -6.40 1.31
C ALA A 65 10.49 -7.49 2.38
N ASN A 66 9.40 -7.38 3.14
CA ASN A 66 8.95 -8.38 4.11
C ASN A 66 7.81 -9.26 3.58
N ASP A 67 7.58 -9.29 2.27
CA ASP A 67 6.49 -10.04 1.62
C ASP A 67 5.11 -9.85 2.27
N PHE A 68 4.81 -8.63 2.70
CA PHE A 68 3.55 -8.30 3.39
C PHE A 68 3.30 -9.17 4.63
N ASN A 69 4.35 -9.45 5.40
CA ASN A 69 4.26 -10.26 6.61
C ASN A 69 3.39 -9.56 7.67
N THR A 70 2.29 -10.22 8.08
CA THR A 70 1.30 -9.67 9.03
C THR A 70 1.70 -9.84 10.50
N ASP A 71 2.80 -10.54 10.79
CA ASP A 71 3.35 -10.67 12.13
C ASP A 71 4.25 -9.50 12.52
N ILE A 72 4.75 -8.76 11.54
CA ILE A 72 5.58 -7.57 11.75
C ILE A 72 4.70 -6.34 11.99
N LEU A 73 5.08 -5.52 12.95
CA LEU A 73 4.53 -4.19 13.17
C LEU A 73 5.27 -3.18 12.29
N TYR A 74 4.56 -2.35 11.55
CA TYR A 74 5.14 -1.40 10.61
C TYR A 74 4.96 0.04 11.09
N ILE A 75 5.99 0.88 10.92
CA ILE A 75 5.92 2.31 11.20
C ILE A 75 6.84 3.09 10.28
N GLY A 76 6.48 4.34 9.97
CA GLY A 76 7.26 5.22 9.11
C GLY A 76 7.76 6.46 9.83
N VAL A 77 9.07 6.74 9.69
CA VAL A 77 9.74 7.97 10.09
C VAL A 77 9.96 8.81 8.85
N ASN A 78 9.43 10.01 8.84
CA ASN A 78 9.52 10.95 7.74
C ASN A 78 10.91 11.61 7.69
N ASN A 79 11.43 11.88 6.49
CA ASN A 79 12.68 12.63 6.31
C ASN A 79 12.49 13.98 5.58
N GLY A 80 11.25 14.43 5.43
CA GLY A 80 10.91 15.66 4.70
C GLY A 80 9.46 16.07 4.90
N THR A 81 8.69 16.10 3.82
CA THR A 81 7.25 16.41 3.88
C THR A 81 6.47 15.25 4.47
N LEU A 82 5.65 15.49 5.47
CA LEU A 82 4.81 14.49 6.15
C LEU A 82 4.09 13.57 5.14
N GLY A 83 4.15 12.25 5.35
CA GLY A 83 3.46 11.22 4.56
C GLY A 83 2.14 10.80 5.19
N PHE A 84 1.35 10.00 4.48
CA PHE A 84 0.19 9.30 5.03
C PHE A 84 0.59 8.03 5.80
N LEU A 85 1.76 7.46 5.43
CA LEU A 85 2.31 6.24 6.02
C LEU A 85 3.54 6.52 6.92
N THR A 86 4.12 7.70 6.81
CA THR A 86 5.32 8.11 7.55
C THR A 86 5.00 9.33 8.42
N GLU A 87 4.51 9.06 9.64
CA GLU A 87 3.98 10.10 10.53
C GLU A 87 5.01 10.72 11.49
N ILE A 88 6.11 9.99 11.80
CA ILE A 88 7.08 10.44 12.79
C ILE A 88 8.01 11.49 12.17
N LYS A 89 8.08 12.68 12.76
CA LYS A 89 9.01 13.73 12.32
C LYS A 89 10.42 13.51 12.89
N PRO A 90 11.48 13.98 12.20
CA PRO A 90 12.86 13.86 12.71
C PRO A 90 13.06 14.48 14.12
N THR A 91 12.28 15.49 14.44
CA THR A 91 12.31 16.15 15.77
C THR A 91 11.68 15.31 16.88
N GLU A 92 10.92 14.29 16.55
CA GLU A 92 10.14 13.46 17.46
C GLU A 92 10.83 12.13 17.81
N LEU A 93 12.06 11.88 17.33
CA LEU A 93 12.74 10.59 17.50
C LEU A 93 12.93 10.19 18.98
N ASN A 94 13.12 11.12 19.91
CA ASN A 94 13.20 10.80 21.34
C ASN A 94 11.86 10.26 21.85
N TYR A 95 10.78 10.98 21.56
CA TYR A 95 9.43 10.57 21.90
C TYR A 95 9.09 9.21 21.26
N PHE A 96 9.40 9.05 19.97
CA PHE A 96 9.20 7.79 19.25
C PHE A 96 9.94 6.61 19.91
N THR A 97 11.21 6.81 20.30
CA THR A 97 12.00 5.76 20.98
C THR A 97 11.37 5.35 22.30
N ASP A 98 10.88 6.31 23.08
CA ASP A 98 10.16 6.06 24.33
C ASP A 98 8.83 5.32 24.10
N VAL A 99 8.10 5.70 23.07
CA VAL A 99 6.84 5.04 22.67
C VAL A 99 7.08 3.57 22.30
N ILE A 100 8.09 3.28 21.49
CA ILE A 100 8.44 1.91 21.11
C ILE A 100 8.89 1.11 22.34
N LYS A 101 9.81 1.64 23.15
CA LYS A 101 10.31 0.98 24.36
C LYS A 101 9.20 0.57 25.32
N ASN A 102 8.23 1.45 25.51
CA ASN A 102 7.14 1.25 26.47
C ASN A 102 5.88 0.62 25.84
N SER A 103 5.92 0.30 24.56
CA SER A 103 4.76 -0.21 23.78
C SER A 103 3.51 0.68 23.93
N ASN A 104 3.71 2.00 24.03
CA ASN A 104 2.64 2.98 24.25
C ASN A 104 2.13 3.56 22.91
N TYR A 105 1.54 2.71 22.08
CA TYR A 105 1.02 3.05 20.76
C TYR A 105 -0.30 2.35 20.48
N LYS A 106 -1.00 2.81 19.45
CA LYS A 106 -2.17 2.13 18.88
C LYS A 106 -1.75 1.26 17.70
N LEU A 107 -2.54 0.24 17.41
CA LEU A 107 -2.39 -0.55 16.19
C LEU A 107 -3.55 -0.23 15.24
N GLU A 108 -3.18 0.19 14.04
CA GLU A 108 -4.10 0.30 12.91
C GLU A 108 -3.92 -0.92 12.01
N HIS A 109 -5.04 -1.52 11.61
CA HIS A 109 -5.04 -2.66 10.69
C HIS A 109 -5.35 -2.17 9.28
N ILE A 110 -4.35 -2.17 8.40
CA ILE A 110 -4.49 -1.69 7.03
C ILE A 110 -4.63 -2.83 6.04
N SER A 111 -5.50 -2.61 5.06
CA SER A 111 -5.79 -3.57 3.99
C SER A 111 -4.69 -3.55 2.93
N TYR A 112 -4.48 -4.70 2.27
CA TYR A 112 -3.69 -4.78 1.05
C TYR A 112 -4.39 -5.70 0.04
N GLU A 113 -4.07 -5.54 -1.23
CA GLU A 113 -4.65 -6.32 -2.31
C GLU A 113 -3.79 -7.53 -2.64
N GLU A 114 -4.46 -8.63 -2.96
CA GLU A 114 -3.92 -9.76 -3.71
C GLU A 114 -4.37 -9.65 -5.16
N VAL A 115 -3.42 -9.66 -6.06
CA VAL A 115 -3.64 -9.56 -7.51
C VAL A 115 -3.11 -10.83 -8.17
N LYS A 116 -3.99 -11.59 -8.80
CA LYS A 116 -3.66 -12.78 -9.56
C LYS A 116 -3.90 -12.53 -11.04
N VAL A 117 -2.88 -12.72 -11.86
CA VAL A 117 -3.00 -12.68 -13.32
C VAL A 117 -2.85 -14.08 -13.87
N VAL A 118 -3.86 -14.55 -14.60
CA VAL A 118 -3.81 -15.80 -15.34
C VAL A 118 -3.53 -15.48 -16.82
N ALA A 119 -2.47 -16.06 -17.36
CA ALA A 119 -2.04 -15.91 -18.74
C ALA A 119 -1.87 -17.29 -19.41
N GLU A 120 -1.59 -17.33 -20.72
CA GLU A 120 -1.37 -18.61 -21.41
C GLU A 120 -0.12 -19.34 -20.90
N ASN A 121 0.90 -18.60 -20.52
CA ASN A 121 2.20 -19.11 -20.07
C ASN A 121 2.30 -19.34 -18.55
N GLY A 122 1.23 -19.11 -17.77
CA GLY A 122 1.21 -19.35 -16.33
C GLY A 122 0.41 -18.36 -15.52
N GLU A 123 0.64 -18.38 -14.20
CA GLU A 123 -0.01 -17.51 -13.23
C GLU A 123 1.02 -16.60 -12.56
N TYR A 124 0.65 -15.36 -12.33
CA TYR A 124 1.47 -14.35 -11.69
C TYR A 124 0.71 -13.79 -10.49
N ASN A 125 1.37 -13.65 -9.36
CA ASN A 125 0.76 -13.14 -8.13
C ASN A 125 1.52 -11.91 -7.67
N PHE A 126 0.77 -10.87 -7.30
CA PHE A 126 1.29 -9.63 -6.76
C PHE A 126 0.53 -9.26 -5.50
N LYS A 127 1.15 -8.46 -4.64
CA LYS A 127 0.50 -7.81 -3.52
C LYS A 127 0.71 -6.31 -3.64
N THR A 128 -0.29 -5.50 -3.30
CA THR A 128 -0.20 -4.04 -3.32
C THR A 128 -0.80 -3.45 -2.06
N LEU A 129 -0.14 -2.44 -1.51
CA LEU A 129 -0.64 -1.70 -0.37
C LEU A 129 -1.53 -0.55 -0.81
N ASN A 130 -1.14 0.18 -1.87
CA ASN A 130 -1.90 1.30 -2.38
C ASN A 130 -2.89 0.88 -3.46
N GLU A 131 -2.39 0.48 -4.63
CA GLU A 131 -3.25 0.20 -5.79
C GLU A 131 -2.57 -0.71 -6.81
N VAL A 132 -3.40 -1.33 -7.62
CA VAL A 132 -3.00 -1.96 -8.88
C VAL A 132 -3.64 -1.22 -10.07
N VAL A 133 -2.85 -0.97 -11.12
CA VAL A 133 -3.36 -0.45 -12.40
C VAL A 133 -3.20 -1.52 -13.47
N VAL A 134 -4.27 -1.72 -14.24
CA VAL A 134 -4.32 -2.65 -15.37
C VAL A 134 -4.57 -1.84 -16.65
N ARG A 135 -3.65 -1.97 -17.62
CA ARG A 135 -3.75 -1.26 -18.88
C ARG A 135 -3.11 -2.06 -20.03
N ASP A 136 -3.39 -1.65 -21.25
CA ASP A 136 -2.78 -2.23 -22.46
C ASP A 136 -1.26 -2.00 -22.48
N GLU A 137 -0.48 -3.01 -22.93
CA GLU A 137 0.99 -2.93 -22.95
C GLU A 137 1.49 -1.82 -23.87
N TYR A 138 0.85 -1.62 -25.00
CA TYR A 138 1.28 -0.65 -26.00
C TYR A 138 0.80 0.76 -25.72
N LEU A 139 0.22 0.98 -24.52
CA LEU A 139 -0.38 2.27 -24.13
C LEU A 139 -1.46 2.74 -25.11
N SER A 140 -2.06 1.80 -25.82
CA SER A 140 -3.22 2.02 -26.65
C SER A 140 -4.50 1.98 -25.80
N THR A 141 -5.64 2.18 -26.42
CA THR A 141 -6.93 2.05 -25.74
C THR A 141 -7.07 0.66 -25.15
N THR A 142 -7.32 0.59 -23.86
CA THR A 142 -7.53 -0.63 -23.09
C THR A 142 -9.00 -1.05 -23.14
N TYR A 143 -9.26 -2.30 -23.49
CA TYR A 143 -10.60 -2.88 -23.54
C TYR A 143 -10.69 -4.01 -22.51
N LEU A 144 -11.55 -3.85 -21.50
CA LEU A 144 -11.71 -4.81 -20.40
C LEU A 144 -13.19 -5.13 -20.15
N LYS A 145 -13.55 -6.41 -20.12
CA LYS A 145 -14.78 -6.81 -19.46
C LYS A 145 -14.54 -6.85 -17.95
N VAL A 146 -15.31 -6.09 -17.19
CA VAL A 146 -15.22 -5.95 -15.74
C VAL A 146 -16.35 -6.72 -15.08
N THR A 147 -16.00 -7.59 -14.13
CA THR A 147 -17.01 -8.28 -13.30
C THR A 147 -16.71 -8.05 -11.81
N VAL A 148 -17.77 -8.07 -11.01
CA VAL A 148 -17.71 -8.06 -9.54
C VAL A 148 -18.50 -9.27 -9.05
N ASP A 149 -17.86 -10.17 -8.29
CA ASP A 149 -18.41 -11.45 -7.89
C ASP A 149 -19.03 -12.23 -9.09
N ASP A 150 -18.26 -12.30 -10.19
CA ASP A 150 -18.61 -12.93 -11.47
C ASP A 150 -19.84 -12.31 -12.19
N LYS A 151 -20.41 -11.23 -11.69
CA LYS A 151 -21.49 -10.48 -12.34
C LYS A 151 -20.89 -9.36 -13.19
N LEU A 152 -21.32 -9.28 -14.45
CA LEU A 152 -20.90 -8.21 -15.36
C LEU A 152 -21.23 -6.84 -14.76
N LEU A 153 -20.21 -6.00 -14.60
CA LEU A 153 -20.36 -4.59 -14.27
C LEU A 153 -20.42 -3.75 -15.54
N GLU A 154 -19.39 -3.84 -16.37
CA GLU A 154 -19.31 -3.10 -17.63
C GLU A 154 -18.31 -3.73 -18.62
N ASN A 155 -18.33 -3.24 -19.86
CA ASN A 155 -17.23 -3.37 -20.80
C ASN A 155 -16.51 -2.02 -20.86
N PHE A 156 -15.42 -1.92 -20.14
CA PHE A 156 -14.63 -0.70 -20.03
C PHE A 156 -13.79 -0.45 -21.27
N VAL A 157 -13.72 0.81 -21.66
CA VAL A 157 -12.84 1.31 -22.73
C VAL A 157 -12.21 2.63 -22.27
N GLY A 158 -10.90 2.70 -22.25
CA GLY A 158 -10.15 3.87 -21.76
C GLY A 158 -8.65 3.63 -21.70
N ASP A 159 -7.93 4.38 -20.89
CA ASP A 159 -6.48 4.20 -20.69
C ASP A 159 -6.14 3.04 -19.76
N GLY A 160 -7.08 2.63 -18.90
CA GLY A 160 -6.90 1.55 -17.96
C GLY A 160 -7.85 1.65 -16.76
N LEU A 161 -7.81 0.64 -15.91
CA LEU A 161 -8.53 0.63 -14.64
C LEU A 161 -7.54 0.55 -13.49
N LEU A 162 -7.79 1.35 -12.47
CA LEU A 162 -7.09 1.34 -11.20
C LEU A 162 -8.02 0.74 -10.13
N VAL A 163 -7.50 -0.20 -9.34
CA VAL A 163 -8.17 -0.68 -8.13
C VAL A 163 -7.30 -0.28 -6.95
N SER A 164 -7.92 0.30 -5.92
CA SER A 164 -7.23 0.90 -4.80
C SER A 164 -7.78 0.43 -3.46
N THR A 165 -6.88 0.23 -2.51
CA THR A 165 -7.20 0.10 -1.09
C THR A 165 -7.60 1.47 -0.50
N PRO A 166 -8.15 1.53 0.71
CA PRO A 166 -8.34 2.79 1.43
C PRO A 166 -7.01 3.57 1.61
N THR A 167 -5.92 2.87 1.93
CA THR A 167 -4.57 3.46 2.05
C THR A 167 -4.12 4.11 0.75
N GLY A 168 -4.33 3.44 -0.39
CA GLY A 168 -3.99 3.95 -1.72
C GLY A 168 -4.91 5.05 -2.22
N SER A 169 -6.03 5.32 -1.54
CA SER A 169 -7.00 6.34 -1.97
C SER A 169 -6.37 7.73 -2.13
N THR A 170 -5.31 8.02 -1.39
CA THR A 170 -4.55 9.28 -1.41
C THR A 170 -3.32 9.26 -2.33
N ALA A 171 -3.04 8.11 -2.99
CA ALA A 171 -1.92 7.92 -3.91
C ALA A 171 -2.35 8.16 -5.38
N TYR A 172 -2.01 7.27 -6.30
CA TYR A 172 -2.36 7.44 -7.72
C TYR A 172 -3.88 7.48 -7.96
N ASN A 173 -4.65 6.79 -7.13
CA ASN A 173 -6.11 6.85 -7.14
C ASN A 173 -6.65 8.30 -7.10
N LEU A 174 -6.07 9.16 -6.24
CA LEU A 174 -6.47 10.56 -6.16
C LEU A 174 -6.19 11.32 -7.45
N SER A 175 -5.03 11.08 -8.08
CA SER A 175 -4.68 11.66 -9.38
C SER A 175 -5.62 11.18 -10.50
N GLY A 176 -6.21 9.97 -10.35
CA GLY A 176 -7.25 9.43 -11.22
C GLY A 176 -8.66 9.95 -10.91
N ASN A 177 -8.80 10.99 -10.09
CA ASN A 177 -10.09 11.51 -9.59
C ASN A 177 -10.87 10.49 -8.72
N GLY A 178 -10.19 9.55 -8.07
CA GLY A 178 -10.78 8.69 -7.05
C GLY A 178 -11.09 9.48 -5.76
N ALA A 179 -12.02 8.96 -4.97
CA ALA A 179 -12.35 9.54 -3.68
C ALA A 179 -11.25 9.25 -2.64
N ILE A 180 -11.02 10.20 -1.72
CA ILE A 180 -10.27 9.95 -0.50
C ILE A 180 -11.13 9.08 0.41
N VAL A 181 -10.58 7.98 0.88
CA VAL A 181 -11.24 7.02 1.77
C VAL A 181 -10.44 6.93 3.06
N TYR A 182 -11.12 6.99 4.20
CA TYR A 182 -10.48 6.77 5.49
C TYR A 182 -9.92 5.35 5.58
N SER A 183 -8.73 5.21 6.13
CA SER A 183 -7.97 3.96 6.17
C SER A 183 -8.64 2.84 6.96
N ASP A 184 -9.54 3.19 7.90
CA ASP A 184 -10.31 2.24 8.72
C ASP A 184 -11.59 1.72 8.05
N LEU A 185 -11.93 2.24 6.85
CA LEU A 185 -13.09 1.76 6.09
C LEU A 185 -12.74 0.48 5.32
N HIS A 186 -13.56 -0.54 5.52
CA HIS A 186 -13.41 -1.85 4.88
C HIS A 186 -13.94 -1.84 3.43
N THR A 187 -13.22 -1.16 2.55
CA THR A 187 -13.62 -0.96 1.15
C THR A 187 -12.47 -1.21 0.18
N MET A 188 -12.79 -1.26 -1.11
CA MET A 188 -11.89 -1.12 -2.24
C MET A 188 -12.54 -0.18 -3.27
N GLN A 189 -11.77 0.42 -4.14
CA GLN A 189 -12.29 1.37 -5.12
C GLN A 189 -11.81 1.03 -6.52
N ILE A 190 -12.74 1.01 -7.50
CA ILE A 190 -12.41 0.97 -8.93
C ILE A 190 -12.41 2.41 -9.44
N THR A 191 -11.30 2.86 -10.00
CA THR A 191 -11.16 4.19 -10.59
C THR A 191 -10.83 4.06 -12.07
N PRO A 192 -11.73 4.51 -12.98
CA PRO A 192 -11.49 4.48 -14.40
C PRO A 192 -10.49 5.57 -14.81
N LEU A 193 -9.49 5.20 -15.60
CA LEU A 193 -8.50 6.14 -16.15
C LEU A 193 -8.89 6.51 -17.57
N ALA A 194 -9.17 7.80 -17.80
CA ALA A 194 -9.60 8.36 -19.09
C ALA A 194 -10.67 7.50 -19.80
N PRO A 195 -11.81 7.19 -19.16
CA PRO A 195 -12.84 6.35 -19.74
C PRO A 195 -13.44 6.99 -21.00
N ILE A 196 -13.65 6.21 -22.04
CA ILE A 196 -14.30 6.67 -23.28
C ILE A 196 -15.81 6.44 -23.15
N ASN A 197 -16.56 7.53 -23.21
CA ASN A 197 -18.03 7.48 -23.21
C ASN A 197 -18.59 8.26 -24.40
N ASN A 198 -19.15 7.54 -25.37
CA ASN A 198 -19.71 8.09 -26.61
C ASN A 198 -20.92 7.26 -27.10
N LYS A 199 -21.30 7.39 -28.36
CA LYS A 199 -22.44 6.63 -28.91
C LYS A 199 -22.16 5.12 -29.05
N VAL A 200 -20.89 4.74 -29.17
CA VAL A 200 -20.44 3.34 -29.39
C VAL A 200 -20.10 2.68 -28.06
N TYR A 201 -19.34 3.37 -27.22
CA TYR A 201 -18.86 2.88 -25.93
C TYR A 201 -19.58 3.56 -24.78
N ARG A 202 -20.08 2.78 -23.85
CA ARG A 202 -20.78 3.24 -22.65
C ARG A 202 -20.02 2.75 -21.43
N CYS A 203 -19.20 3.62 -20.83
CA CYS A 203 -18.39 3.31 -19.66
C CYS A 203 -18.86 4.12 -18.45
N ILE A 204 -18.69 3.56 -17.26
CA ILE A 204 -18.83 4.28 -15.99
C ILE A 204 -17.65 5.24 -15.91
N THR A 205 -17.94 6.51 -15.75
CA THR A 205 -16.91 7.58 -15.73
C THR A 205 -16.46 7.97 -14.33
N ASN A 206 -17.23 7.58 -13.33
CA ASN A 206 -16.97 7.91 -11.93
C ASN A 206 -16.38 6.70 -11.19
N PRO A 207 -15.53 6.94 -10.18
CA PRO A 207 -15.06 5.88 -9.30
C PRO A 207 -16.20 5.16 -8.58
N ILE A 208 -16.01 3.86 -8.34
CA ILE A 208 -16.97 3.01 -7.63
C ILE A 208 -16.30 2.48 -6.37
N VAL A 209 -16.88 2.78 -5.20
CA VAL A 209 -16.45 2.21 -3.93
C VAL A 209 -17.23 0.93 -3.65
N LEU A 210 -16.53 -0.15 -3.37
CA LEU A 210 -17.06 -1.48 -3.13
C LEU A 210 -16.69 -1.96 -1.72
N PRO A 211 -17.51 -2.83 -1.10
CA PRO A 211 -17.08 -3.55 0.10
C PRO A 211 -15.80 -4.37 -0.17
N GLU A 212 -14.88 -4.45 0.79
CA GLU A 212 -13.63 -5.21 0.66
C GLU A 212 -13.80 -6.72 0.43
N SER A 213 -15.00 -7.24 0.71
CA SER A 213 -15.35 -8.65 0.49
C SER A 213 -15.57 -9.01 -0.98
N LYS A 214 -15.58 -8.02 -1.88
CA LYS A 214 -15.83 -8.22 -3.30
C LYS A 214 -14.58 -8.72 -4.03
N VAL A 215 -14.79 -9.51 -5.09
CA VAL A 215 -13.76 -9.95 -6.01
C VAL A 215 -13.98 -9.29 -7.36
N ILE A 216 -12.97 -8.56 -7.82
CA ILE A 216 -12.99 -7.91 -9.14
C ILE A 216 -12.23 -8.80 -10.12
N LYS A 217 -12.80 -9.05 -11.29
CA LYS A 217 -12.09 -9.71 -12.39
C LYS A 217 -12.14 -8.86 -13.64
N LEU A 218 -10.99 -8.67 -14.24
CA LEU A 218 -10.78 -7.92 -15.47
C LEU A 218 -10.36 -8.87 -16.56
N TYR A 219 -11.14 -8.96 -17.63
CA TYR A 219 -10.86 -9.82 -18.78
C TYR A 219 -10.48 -8.93 -19.95
N PRO A 220 -9.24 -9.04 -20.48
CA PRO A 220 -8.90 -8.41 -21.75
C PRO A 220 -9.86 -8.86 -22.85
N ILE A 221 -10.35 -7.92 -23.63
CA ILE A 221 -11.26 -8.18 -24.76
C ILE A 221 -10.81 -7.39 -25.99
N GLU A 222 -11.37 -7.71 -27.15
CA GLU A 222 -11.11 -7.07 -28.43
C GLU A 222 -9.61 -7.07 -28.79
N ARG A 223 -8.97 -5.88 -28.77
CA ARG A 223 -7.57 -5.68 -29.17
C ARG A 223 -6.59 -5.85 -28.01
N THR A 224 -7.07 -5.73 -26.79
CA THR A 224 -6.23 -5.89 -25.60
C THR A 224 -5.95 -7.35 -25.36
N LYS A 225 -4.69 -7.74 -25.30
CA LYS A 225 -4.22 -9.11 -25.00
C LYS A 225 -3.08 -9.08 -23.98
N ASP A 226 -2.15 -8.17 -24.20
CA ASP A 226 -0.95 -7.99 -23.40
C ASP A 226 -1.19 -6.85 -22.42
N LEU A 227 -0.92 -7.09 -21.16
CA LEU A 227 -1.21 -6.13 -20.10
C LEU A 227 0.05 -5.60 -19.44
N ILE A 228 0.02 -4.33 -19.09
CA ILE A 228 0.84 -3.75 -18.02
C ILE A 228 0.05 -3.85 -16.73
N ILE A 229 0.67 -4.44 -15.73
CA ILE A 229 0.24 -4.40 -14.33
C ILE A 229 1.19 -3.47 -13.59
N LEU A 230 0.67 -2.37 -13.03
CA LEU A 230 1.44 -1.52 -12.13
C LEU A 230 0.98 -1.82 -10.71
N ALA A 231 1.84 -2.43 -9.92
CA ALA A 231 1.59 -2.81 -8.53
C ALA A 231 2.44 -1.93 -7.60
N ASP A 232 1.84 -1.02 -6.84
CA ASP A 232 2.55 -0.01 -6.04
C ASP A 232 3.69 0.68 -6.82
N GLY A 233 3.39 1.09 -8.06
CA GLY A 233 4.34 1.74 -8.97
C GLY A 233 5.34 0.80 -9.68
N LYS A 234 5.43 -0.48 -9.33
CA LYS A 234 6.28 -1.45 -10.03
C LYS A 234 5.57 -1.98 -11.27
N LYS A 235 6.26 -1.90 -12.43
CA LYS A 235 5.72 -2.33 -13.72
C LYS A 235 6.04 -3.79 -14.00
N TYR A 236 5.00 -4.53 -14.40
CA TYR A 236 5.09 -5.89 -14.93
C TYR A 236 4.36 -5.97 -16.26
N THR A 237 4.95 -6.67 -17.23
CA THR A 237 4.34 -6.90 -18.53
C THR A 237 3.94 -8.36 -18.64
N ILE A 238 2.67 -8.62 -18.87
CA ILE A 238 2.09 -9.96 -18.98
C ILE A 238 1.53 -10.15 -20.38
N LYS A 239 2.08 -11.12 -21.11
CA LYS A 239 1.65 -11.50 -22.45
C LYS A 239 0.48 -12.46 -22.39
N ASP A 240 -0.42 -12.35 -23.37
CA ASP A 240 -1.57 -13.24 -23.55
C ASP A 240 -2.36 -13.47 -22.25
N ALA A 241 -2.67 -12.37 -21.55
CA ALA A 241 -3.41 -12.40 -20.31
C ALA A 241 -4.86 -12.83 -20.53
N LYS A 242 -5.34 -13.80 -19.76
CA LYS A 242 -6.73 -14.29 -19.80
C LYS A 242 -7.63 -13.49 -18.89
N HIS A 243 -7.17 -13.24 -17.66
CA HIS A 243 -7.84 -12.34 -16.72
C HIS A 243 -6.91 -11.92 -15.58
N VAL A 244 -7.30 -10.83 -14.93
CA VAL A 244 -6.73 -10.35 -13.68
C VAL A 244 -7.80 -10.46 -12.61
N GLU A 245 -7.51 -11.14 -11.50
CA GLU A 245 -8.36 -11.20 -10.30
C GLU A 245 -7.76 -10.33 -9.22
N ILE A 246 -8.56 -9.47 -8.61
CA ILE A 246 -8.16 -8.52 -7.57
C ILE A 246 -9.13 -8.66 -6.39
N LYS A 247 -8.58 -8.81 -5.21
CA LYS A 247 -9.33 -8.87 -3.96
C LYS A 247 -8.50 -8.31 -2.79
N ILE A 248 -9.16 -7.87 -1.75
CA ILE A 248 -8.49 -7.53 -0.49
C ILE A 248 -8.11 -8.83 0.24
N CYS A 249 -6.88 -8.89 0.75
CA CYS A 249 -6.44 -9.99 1.59
C CYS A 249 -7.25 -10.03 2.90
N LYS A 250 -7.53 -11.24 3.40
CA LYS A 250 -8.22 -11.41 4.69
C LYS A 250 -7.36 -10.93 5.86
N ASP A 251 -6.07 -11.22 5.79
CA ASP A 251 -5.12 -10.76 6.78
C ASP A 251 -4.80 -9.28 6.56
N LYS A 252 -4.55 -8.56 7.65
CA LYS A 252 -4.26 -7.13 7.63
C LYS A 252 -2.84 -6.88 8.12
N LEU A 253 -2.18 -5.90 7.54
CA LEU A 253 -0.92 -5.40 8.08
C LEU A 253 -1.21 -4.60 9.35
N LYS A 254 -0.29 -4.65 10.30
CA LYS A 254 -0.37 -3.95 11.57
C LYS A 254 0.54 -2.74 11.55
N CYS A 255 -0.03 -1.55 11.52
CA CYS A 255 0.73 -0.30 11.57
C CYS A 255 0.70 0.27 12.97
N ILE A 256 1.86 0.61 13.50
CA ILE A 256 1.97 1.38 14.73
C ILE A 256 1.54 2.82 14.42
N ARG A 257 0.67 3.38 15.26
CA ARG A 257 0.25 4.78 15.25
C ARG A 257 0.52 5.41 16.61
N LEU A 258 1.01 6.64 16.61
CA LEU A 258 1.13 7.41 17.83
C LEU A 258 -0.25 7.72 18.41
N ASN A 259 -0.33 7.99 19.70
CA ASN A 259 -1.61 8.20 20.38
C ASN A 259 -2.38 9.45 19.90
N ASP A 260 -1.69 10.43 19.36
CA ASP A 260 -2.18 11.68 18.78
C ASP A 260 -2.39 11.60 17.25
N TYR A 261 -2.20 10.43 16.64
CA TYR A 261 -2.48 10.23 15.22
C TYR A 261 -3.94 10.54 14.90
N ASP A 262 -4.15 11.44 13.94
CA ASP A 262 -5.46 11.82 13.42
C ASP A 262 -5.40 11.99 11.90
N TYR A 263 -6.16 11.16 11.20
CA TYR A 263 -6.16 11.11 9.73
C TYR A 263 -6.70 12.41 9.11
N THR A 264 -7.67 13.08 9.77
CA THR A 264 -8.22 14.36 9.31
C THR A 264 -7.16 15.46 9.31
N THR A 265 -6.35 15.50 10.37
CA THR A 265 -5.22 16.43 10.50
C THR A 265 -4.21 16.21 9.38
N ILE A 266 -3.88 14.95 9.06
CA ILE A 266 -2.95 14.64 7.98
C ILE A 266 -3.49 15.08 6.62
N ILE A 267 -4.78 14.86 6.33
CA ILE A 267 -5.42 15.34 5.10
C ILE A 267 -5.31 16.87 5.01
N ASN A 268 -5.58 17.58 6.12
CA ASN A 268 -5.49 19.05 6.14
C ASN A 268 -4.07 19.53 5.87
N ASP A 269 -3.09 18.97 6.57
CA ASP A 269 -1.68 19.34 6.42
C ASP A 269 -1.14 19.05 5.02
N LYS A 270 -1.66 17.99 4.36
CA LYS A 270 -1.21 17.59 3.02
C LYS A 270 -1.78 18.41 1.88
N TYR A 271 -3.03 18.82 1.99
CA TYR A 271 -3.75 19.38 0.84
C TYR A 271 -4.19 20.83 1.03
N LEU A 272 -4.21 21.36 2.26
CA LEU A 272 -4.78 22.67 2.55
C LEU A 272 -3.78 23.62 3.26
N SER A 273 -2.60 23.14 3.67
CA SER A 273 -1.57 23.93 4.37
C SER A 273 -0.50 24.49 3.44
#